data_2894479eb7b36382a3378018b535b320
#
_entry.id   2894479eb7b36382a3378018b535b320
#
_cell.length_a   1.000
_cell.length_b   1.000
_cell.length_c   1.000
_cell.angle_alpha   90.00
_cell.angle_beta   90.00
_cell.angle_gamma   90.00
#
_symmetry.space_group_name_H-M   'P 1'
#
loop_
_entity.id
_entity.type
_entity.pdbx_description
1 polymer ?
#
loop_
_entity_poly.entity_id
_entity_poly.type
_entity_poly.pdbx_seq_one_letter_code
_entity_poly.pdbx_strand_id
1 'polypeptide(L)'
;MTTPISALVEKHRSTIESATAAWRERTFYAHWPEAPSGKLYGEDAPAAGKHHFEAQLNKPFDRLLHRDAQSWHGEEESPYGFALGITYPVLSPDVLVANARRAGRAWAALEPLERAAILIEVLERAAETFFELAHATQHTTGQGFVMAFQASGPHAFDRALEAVAAGLWAQHAFASGALWTKPMGKINVTLTKRYHLRPRGLNVTIGCSTFPVWNSLPGMFASLVTGAPTIAKAHPRVVYPLAIVVGAMQQAFDALGLDPHIVQLAVPTPYEPMTQTLVGSDGIGTVDYTGSTAFGQQLERFCAEHGIVCFTEKSGVNPILIESVESLDAALENVAFSLSLYSGQMCTAPQNIFIPARGVVERSSGRTVAFDEVVGRLVAAIDSLVGNEKVGPGTCGAIQNPATLERIERARGLGLP
;
A
#
# COMPACT_ATOMS: atom_id res chain seq x y z
N MET A 1 -20.47 24.75 6.47
CA MET A 1 -19.53 25.57 5.65
C MET A 1 -18.32 24.70 5.36
N THR A 2 -17.96 24.53 4.10
CA THR A 2 -16.76 23.77 3.71
C THR A 2 -15.51 24.54 4.13
N THR A 3 -14.51 23.84 4.65
CA THR A 3 -13.22 24.43 5.04
C THR A 3 -12.53 25.00 3.79
N PRO A 4 -12.12 26.28 3.75
CA PRO A 4 -11.39 26.82 2.62
C PRO A 4 -10.07 26.05 2.40
N ILE A 5 -9.71 25.79 1.15
CA ILE A 5 -8.48 25.05 0.81
C ILE A 5 -7.22 25.74 1.35
N SER A 6 -7.22 27.09 1.35
CA SER A 6 -6.13 27.87 1.96
C SER A 6 -5.94 27.59 3.45
N ALA A 7 -7.01 27.31 4.19
CA ALA A 7 -6.92 26.93 5.60
C ALA A 7 -6.32 25.52 5.78
N LEU A 8 -6.59 24.61 4.85
CA LEU A 8 -5.95 23.27 4.85
C LEU A 8 -4.44 23.36 4.57
N VAL A 9 -4.04 24.22 3.63
CA VAL A 9 -2.62 24.46 3.35
C VAL A 9 -1.91 24.98 4.59
N GLU A 10 -2.52 25.89 5.35
CA GLU A 10 -1.94 26.41 6.58
C GLU A 10 -1.91 25.35 7.69
N LYS A 11 -3.02 24.59 7.86
CA LYS A 11 -3.12 23.51 8.85
C LYS A 11 -2.00 22.46 8.67
N HIS A 12 -1.75 22.06 7.41
CA HIS A 12 -0.82 20.97 7.11
C HIS A 12 0.59 21.43 6.71
N ARG A 13 0.89 22.72 6.80
CA ARG A 13 2.19 23.30 6.42
C ARG A 13 3.36 22.55 7.06
N SER A 14 3.35 22.39 8.37
CA SER A 14 4.44 21.71 9.11
C SER A 14 4.62 20.25 8.68
N THR A 15 3.53 19.52 8.47
CA THR A 15 3.57 18.14 7.99
C THR A 15 4.16 18.04 6.59
N ILE A 16 3.75 18.95 5.69
CA ILE A 16 4.28 19.02 4.31
C ILE A 16 5.78 19.30 4.33
N GLU A 17 6.21 20.29 5.11
CA GLU A 17 7.63 20.68 5.21
C GLU A 17 8.48 19.54 5.78
N SER A 18 8.04 18.93 6.88
CA SER A 18 8.76 17.83 7.53
C SER A 18 8.86 16.59 6.64
N ALA A 19 7.76 16.16 6.04
CA ALA A 19 7.74 15.00 5.14
C ALA A 19 8.58 15.25 3.88
N THR A 20 8.51 16.46 3.31
CA THR A 20 9.31 16.83 2.12
C THR A 20 10.80 16.92 2.45
N ALA A 21 11.16 17.47 3.61
CA ALA A 21 12.56 17.52 4.06
C ALA A 21 13.10 16.11 4.28
N ALA A 22 12.38 15.26 5.00
CA ALA A 22 12.78 13.88 5.25
C ALA A 22 12.98 13.09 3.94
N TRP A 23 12.06 13.23 2.98
CA TRP A 23 12.18 12.58 1.68
C TRP A 23 13.44 13.06 0.91
N ARG A 24 13.73 14.35 0.92
CA ARG A 24 14.90 14.93 0.24
C ARG A 24 16.22 14.50 0.88
N GLU A 25 16.27 14.50 2.20
CA GLU A 25 17.45 14.20 3.01
C GLU A 25 17.63 12.71 3.25
N ARG A 26 16.63 11.89 2.86
CA ARG A 26 16.57 10.44 3.10
C ARG A 26 16.66 10.09 4.59
N THR A 27 16.00 10.89 5.41
CA THR A 27 15.88 10.68 6.84
C THR A 27 14.55 10.04 7.18
N PHE A 28 14.44 9.48 8.39
CA PHE A 28 13.19 8.90 8.86
C PHE A 28 12.17 9.98 9.23
N TYR A 29 10.92 9.78 8.80
CA TYR A 29 9.76 10.53 9.25
C TYR A 29 8.55 9.61 9.31
N ALA A 30 7.85 9.62 10.43
CA ALA A 30 6.57 8.96 10.62
C ALA A 30 5.58 9.96 11.24
N HIS A 31 4.38 10.02 10.71
CA HIS A 31 3.31 10.91 11.20
C HIS A 31 2.41 10.17 12.20
N TRP A 32 2.19 8.88 11.98
CA TRP A 32 1.33 8.06 12.83
C TRP A 32 2.12 7.08 13.69
N PRO A 33 1.78 6.96 15.01
CA PRO A 33 2.41 5.98 15.89
C PRO A 33 2.14 4.54 15.45
N GLU A 34 3.17 3.69 15.53
CA GLU A 34 3.08 2.30 15.06
C GLU A 34 2.43 1.34 16.07
N ALA A 35 2.38 1.69 17.35
CA ALA A 35 1.84 0.80 18.36
C ALA A 35 0.31 0.88 18.44
N PRO A 36 -0.43 -0.25 18.38
CA PRO A 36 -1.88 -0.29 18.49
C PRO A 36 -2.35 -0.07 19.94
N SER A 37 -2.16 1.14 20.45
CA SER A 37 -2.38 1.49 21.84
C SER A 37 -3.47 2.55 21.99
N GLY A 38 -4.45 2.30 22.87
CA GLY A 38 -5.46 3.28 23.26
C GLY A 38 -4.86 4.55 23.87
N LYS A 39 -3.66 4.48 24.48
CA LYS A 39 -2.96 5.67 24.98
C LYS A 39 -2.55 6.63 23.86
N LEU A 40 -2.33 6.12 22.64
CA LEU A 40 -1.89 6.90 21.48
C LEU A 40 -3.06 7.35 20.60
N TYR A 41 -4.12 6.53 20.50
CA TYR A 41 -5.22 6.73 19.57
C TYR A 41 -6.56 7.04 20.25
N GLY A 42 -6.61 7.06 21.57
CA GLY A 42 -7.83 7.15 22.38
C GLY A 42 -8.17 5.81 23.05
N GLU A 43 -8.56 5.86 24.33
CA GLU A 43 -8.76 4.66 25.14
C GLU A 43 -9.80 3.70 24.53
N ASP A 44 -10.85 4.24 23.92
CA ASP A 44 -11.94 3.45 23.31
C ASP A 44 -11.64 2.98 21.89
N ALA A 45 -10.61 3.54 21.21
CA ALA A 45 -10.34 3.26 19.80
C ALA A 45 -10.13 1.77 19.46
N PRO A 46 -9.42 0.96 20.26
CA PRO A 46 -9.27 -0.46 20.00
C PRO A 46 -10.60 -1.22 20.07
N ALA A 47 -11.42 -0.92 21.08
CA ALA A 47 -12.72 -1.56 21.27
C ALA A 47 -13.73 -1.13 20.20
N ALA A 48 -13.75 0.16 19.85
CA ALA A 48 -14.60 0.71 18.80
C ALA A 48 -14.26 0.09 17.43
N GLY A 49 -12.96 0.00 17.08
CA GLY A 49 -12.53 -0.61 15.80
C GLY A 49 -12.93 -2.08 15.70
N LYS A 50 -12.78 -2.86 16.78
CA LYS A 50 -13.25 -4.24 16.83
C LYS A 50 -14.76 -4.31 16.66
N HIS A 51 -15.51 -3.46 17.35
CA HIS A 51 -16.97 -3.41 17.25
C HIS A 51 -17.42 -3.06 15.81
N HIS A 52 -16.77 -2.09 15.15
CA HIS A 52 -17.08 -1.73 13.77
C HIS A 52 -16.87 -2.91 12.81
N PHE A 53 -15.75 -3.61 12.97
CA PHE A 53 -15.47 -4.84 12.19
C PHE A 53 -16.57 -5.90 12.41
N GLU A 54 -16.89 -6.25 13.66
CA GLU A 54 -17.89 -7.26 14.00
C GLU A 54 -19.29 -6.85 13.53
N ALA A 55 -19.64 -5.57 13.65
CA ALA A 55 -20.94 -5.04 13.23
C ALA A 55 -21.12 -5.04 11.69
N GLN A 56 -20.03 -5.06 10.92
CA GLN A 56 -20.07 -5.10 9.46
C GLN A 56 -20.27 -6.51 8.91
N LEU A 57 -19.90 -7.56 9.65
CA LEU A 57 -20.03 -8.95 9.18
C LEU A 57 -21.47 -9.27 8.74
N ASN A 58 -21.58 -10.00 7.63
CA ASN A 58 -22.86 -10.42 7.02
C ASN A 58 -23.78 -9.25 6.58
N LYS A 59 -23.19 -8.10 6.25
CA LYS A 59 -23.94 -6.93 5.80
C LYS A 59 -23.35 -6.31 4.54
N PRO A 60 -24.17 -5.61 3.74
CA PRO A 60 -23.65 -4.76 2.66
C PRO A 60 -22.76 -3.66 3.24
N PHE A 61 -21.63 -3.37 2.55
CA PHE A 61 -20.73 -2.27 2.87
C PHE A 61 -21.22 -1.00 2.17
N ASP A 62 -21.98 -0.18 2.87
CA ASP A 62 -22.67 1.01 2.35
C ASP A 62 -21.87 2.32 2.44
N ARG A 63 -20.65 2.27 2.98
CA ARG A 63 -19.78 3.44 3.17
C ARG A 63 -19.09 3.92 1.89
N LEU A 64 -19.11 3.14 0.81
CA LEU A 64 -18.65 3.57 -0.53
C LEU A 64 -19.72 4.46 -1.18
N LEU A 65 -19.31 5.62 -1.68
CA LEU A 65 -20.22 6.56 -2.35
C LEU A 65 -20.45 6.18 -3.83
N HIS A 66 -20.69 4.90 -4.09
CA HIS A 66 -20.99 4.31 -5.40
C HIS A 66 -22.51 4.26 -5.63
N ARG A 67 -23.15 5.43 -5.77
CA ARG A 67 -24.62 5.57 -5.83
C ARG A 67 -25.25 4.91 -7.07
N ASP A 68 -24.45 4.70 -8.13
CA ASP A 68 -24.91 4.11 -9.39
C ASP A 68 -24.78 2.58 -9.43
N ALA A 69 -24.40 1.94 -8.32
CA ALA A 69 -24.24 0.50 -8.24
C ALA A 69 -25.59 -0.22 -8.39
N GLN A 70 -25.64 -1.17 -9.31
CA GLN A 70 -26.85 -1.97 -9.59
C GLN A 70 -26.75 -3.40 -9.05
N SER A 71 -25.57 -3.81 -8.61
CA SER A 71 -25.33 -5.12 -8.04
C SER A 71 -24.33 -5.04 -6.88
N TRP A 72 -24.34 -6.08 -6.07
CA TRP A 72 -23.47 -6.22 -4.91
C TRP A 72 -22.79 -7.57 -4.96
N HIS A 73 -21.49 -7.61 -4.62
CA HIS A 73 -20.70 -8.82 -4.64
C HIS A 73 -19.68 -8.85 -3.51
N GLY A 74 -19.41 -10.05 -2.96
CA GLY A 74 -18.36 -10.32 -1.97
C GLY A 74 -18.35 -11.79 -1.60
N GLU A 75 -17.15 -12.39 -1.63
CA GLU A 75 -16.93 -13.84 -1.37
C GLU A 75 -15.73 -14.05 -0.44
N GLU A 76 -15.45 -13.09 0.43
CA GLU A 76 -14.27 -13.13 1.29
C GLU A 76 -14.45 -14.13 2.42
N GLU A 77 -13.45 -14.99 2.57
CA GLU A 77 -13.32 -15.94 3.65
C GLU A 77 -12.12 -15.61 4.52
N SER A 78 -12.31 -15.62 5.83
CA SER A 78 -11.22 -15.46 6.76
C SER A 78 -10.32 -16.69 6.76
N PRO A 79 -8.98 -16.52 6.67
CA PRO A 79 -8.03 -17.62 6.89
C PRO A 79 -8.14 -18.27 8.28
N TYR A 80 -8.91 -17.67 9.18
CA TYR A 80 -9.24 -18.21 10.50
C TYR A 80 -10.55 -19.02 10.53
N GLY A 81 -11.15 -19.33 9.36
CA GLY A 81 -12.17 -20.36 9.21
C GLY A 81 -13.63 -19.87 9.26
N PHE A 82 -13.95 -18.66 8.81
CA PHE A 82 -15.32 -18.19 8.65
C PHE A 82 -15.47 -17.26 7.44
N ALA A 83 -16.67 -17.22 6.85
CA ALA A 83 -17.00 -16.27 5.79
C ALA A 83 -17.30 -14.89 6.39
N LEU A 84 -16.78 -13.81 5.76
CA LEU A 84 -17.08 -12.45 6.21
C LEU A 84 -18.55 -12.07 5.88
N GLY A 85 -19.12 -12.60 4.80
CA GLY A 85 -20.47 -12.32 4.36
C GLY A 85 -20.72 -10.86 3.99
N ILE A 86 -19.67 -10.08 3.75
CA ILE A 86 -19.75 -8.67 3.37
C ILE A 86 -19.91 -8.59 1.85
N THR A 87 -20.83 -7.75 1.38
CA THR A 87 -20.99 -7.45 -0.04
C THR A 87 -20.69 -5.99 -0.34
N TYR A 88 -20.15 -5.70 -1.51
CA TYR A 88 -19.70 -4.37 -1.94
C TYR A 88 -20.43 -3.94 -3.20
N PRO A 89 -20.71 -2.63 -3.38
CA PRO A 89 -21.36 -2.12 -4.58
C PRO A 89 -20.44 -2.28 -5.79
N VAL A 90 -20.95 -2.93 -6.84
CA VAL A 90 -20.22 -3.18 -8.09
C VAL A 90 -20.59 -2.12 -9.12
N LEU A 91 -19.57 -1.47 -9.67
CA LEU A 91 -19.69 -0.58 -10.83
C LEU A 91 -18.95 -1.18 -12.03
N SER A 92 -19.51 -1.01 -13.23
CA SER A 92 -18.82 -1.41 -14.46
C SER A 92 -17.55 -0.54 -14.69
N PRO A 93 -16.55 -1.05 -15.42
CA PRO A 93 -15.38 -0.26 -15.81
C PRO A 93 -15.74 1.06 -16.49
N ASP A 94 -16.73 1.09 -17.34
CA ASP A 94 -17.15 2.31 -18.05
C ASP A 94 -17.68 3.37 -17.09
N VAL A 95 -18.48 2.97 -16.10
CA VAL A 95 -19.01 3.89 -15.06
C VAL A 95 -17.87 4.41 -14.18
N LEU A 96 -16.96 3.55 -13.74
CA LEU A 96 -15.80 3.95 -12.96
C LEU A 96 -14.93 4.98 -13.70
N VAL A 97 -14.63 4.72 -14.97
CA VAL A 97 -13.83 5.61 -15.82
C VAL A 97 -14.56 6.94 -16.09
N ALA A 98 -15.86 6.91 -16.39
CA ALA A 98 -16.65 8.12 -16.60
C ALA A 98 -16.69 9.00 -15.36
N ASN A 99 -16.92 8.41 -14.19
CA ASN A 99 -16.91 9.10 -12.90
C ASN A 99 -15.54 9.72 -12.60
N ALA A 100 -14.45 8.95 -12.76
CA ALA A 100 -13.10 9.44 -12.53
C ALA A 100 -12.74 10.60 -13.49
N ARG A 101 -13.10 10.52 -14.76
CA ARG A 101 -12.89 11.61 -15.73
C ARG A 101 -13.63 12.89 -15.33
N ARG A 102 -14.87 12.76 -14.88
CA ARG A 102 -15.65 13.91 -14.40
C ARG A 102 -14.98 14.57 -13.21
N ALA A 103 -14.66 13.79 -12.18
CA ALA A 103 -14.01 14.26 -10.96
C ALA A 103 -12.61 14.86 -11.23
N GLY A 104 -11.86 14.26 -12.14
CA GLY A 104 -10.50 14.62 -12.48
C GLY A 104 -10.33 16.03 -13.04
N ARG A 105 -11.35 16.61 -13.67
CA ARG A 105 -11.26 17.96 -14.26
C ARG A 105 -11.02 19.04 -13.19
N ALA A 106 -11.81 19.01 -12.14
CA ALA A 106 -11.67 19.96 -11.04
C ALA A 106 -10.41 19.66 -10.20
N TRP A 107 -10.12 18.35 -9.96
CA TRP A 107 -8.96 17.91 -9.21
C TRP A 107 -7.64 18.34 -9.85
N ALA A 108 -7.48 18.13 -11.17
CA ALA A 108 -6.28 18.51 -11.91
C ALA A 108 -6.08 20.04 -12.02
N ALA A 109 -7.14 20.84 -11.83
CA ALA A 109 -7.06 22.30 -11.86
C ALA A 109 -6.52 22.92 -10.56
N LEU A 110 -6.50 22.17 -9.45
CA LEU A 110 -5.91 22.61 -8.20
C LEU A 110 -4.38 22.73 -8.30
N GLU A 111 -3.81 23.66 -7.55
CA GLU A 111 -2.35 23.77 -7.44
C GLU A 111 -1.75 22.54 -6.70
N PRO A 112 -0.49 22.16 -7.00
CA PRO A 112 0.14 21.01 -6.35
C PRO A 112 0.13 21.06 -4.83
N LEU A 113 0.34 22.23 -4.24
CA LEU A 113 0.33 22.44 -2.79
C LEU A 113 -1.08 22.26 -2.19
N GLU A 114 -2.11 22.70 -2.91
CA GLU A 114 -3.50 22.53 -2.50
C GLU A 114 -3.88 21.04 -2.50
N ARG A 115 -3.51 20.29 -3.55
CA ARG A 115 -3.72 18.84 -3.59
C ARG A 115 -3.00 18.13 -2.47
N ALA A 116 -1.74 18.49 -2.19
CA ALA A 116 -0.99 17.90 -1.08
C ALA A 116 -1.68 18.12 0.27
N ALA A 117 -2.12 19.33 0.56
CA ALA A 117 -2.81 19.66 1.81
C ALA A 117 -4.15 18.92 1.95
N ILE A 118 -4.93 18.84 0.87
CA ILE A 118 -6.18 18.06 0.85
C ILE A 118 -5.91 16.59 1.09
N LEU A 119 -4.88 16.00 0.46
CA LEU A 119 -4.55 14.58 0.60
C LEU A 119 -4.08 14.24 2.02
N ILE A 120 -3.36 15.14 2.69
CA ILE A 120 -2.99 14.96 4.10
C ILE A 120 -4.24 15.01 4.99
N GLU A 121 -5.16 15.95 4.76
CA GLU A 121 -6.44 16.00 5.48
C GLU A 121 -7.25 14.71 5.29
N VAL A 122 -7.28 14.18 4.07
CA VAL A 122 -7.95 12.90 3.74
C VAL A 122 -7.30 11.74 4.48
N LEU A 123 -5.97 11.69 4.56
CA LEU A 123 -5.25 10.68 5.34
C LEU A 123 -5.55 10.80 6.84
N GLU A 124 -5.54 12.01 7.41
CA GLU A 124 -5.86 12.21 8.84
C GLU A 124 -7.26 11.71 9.19
N ARG A 125 -8.27 12.01 8.35
CA ARG A 125 -9.64 11.51 8.56
C ARG A 125 -9.74 10.00 8.37
N ALA A 126 -9.08 9.44 7.37
CA ALA A 126 -9.07 8.00 7.15
C ALA A 126 -8.32 7.24 8.25
N ALA A 127 -7.35 7.86 8.93
CA ALA A 127 -6.62 7.26 10.05
C ALA A 127 -7.51 6.90 11.26
N GLU A 128 -8.70 7.51 11.38
CA GLU A 128 -9.69 7.15 12.39
C GLU A 128 -10.16 5.68 12.25
N THR A 129 -9.94 5.06 11.08
CA THR A 129 -10.32 3.67 10.81
C THR A 129 -9.25 2.63 11.16
N PHE A 130 -8.08 3.00 11.67
CA PHE A 130 -6.92 2.08 11.82
C PHE A 130 -7.23 0.78 12.57
N PHE A 131 -8.00 0.82 13.65
CA PHE A 131 -8.32 -0.39 14.40
C PHE A 131 -9.34 -1.30 13.68
N GLU A 132 -10.36 -0.74 13.02
CA GLU A 132 -11.27 -1.50 12.16
C GLU A 132 -10.48 -2.11 10.98
N LEU A 133 -9.61 -1.30 10.37
CA LEU A 133 -8.77 -1.71 9.26
C LEU A 133 -7.81 -2.84 9.64
N ALA A 134 -7.27 -2.83 10.86
CA ALA A 134 -6.45 -3.90 11.38
C ALA A 134 -7.22 -5.23 11.47
N HIS A 135 -8.43 -5.23 12.00
CA HIS A 135 -9.27 -6.43 12.04
C HIS A 135 -9.67 -6.90 10.64
N ALA A 136 -10.07 -5.98 9.76
CA ALA A 136 -10.38 -6.29 8.36
C ALA A 136 -9.17 -6.94 7.66
N THR A 137 -7.97 -6.38 7.85
CA THR A 137 -6.72 -6.92 7.28
C THR A 137 -6.38 -8.27 7.89
N GLN A 138 -6.44 -8.43 9.21
CA GLN A 138 -6.22 -9.72 9.88
C GLN A 138 -7.11 -10.81 9.28
N HIS A 139 -8.40 -10.55 9.17
CA HIS A 139 -9.41 -11.53 8.75
C HIS A 139 -9.54 -11.72 7.23
N THR A 140 -8.87 -10.93 6.42
CA THR A 140 -8.81 -11.15 4.97
C THR A 140 -7.45 -11.64 4.49
N THR A 141 -6.38 -11.32 5.22
CA THR A 141 -5.02 -11.68 4.82
C THR A 141 -4.41 -12.81 5.66
N GLY A 142 -4.86 -13.01 6.89
CA GLY A 142 -4.26 -13.93 7.84
C GLY A 142 -3.09 -13.36 8.65
N GLN A 143 -2.77 -12.07 8.51
CA GLN A 143 -1.73 -11.42 9.33
C GLN A 143 -2.07 -11.47 10.81
N GLY A 144 -1.06 -11.51 11.69
CA GLY A 144 -1.25 -11.25 13.11
C GLY A 144 -1.73 -9.80 13.35
N PHE A 145 -2.53 -9.57 14.39
CA PHE A 145 -3.20 -8.27 14.61
C PHE A 145 -2.24 -7.07 14.63
N VAL A 146 -1.10 -7.17 15.33
CA VAL A 146 -0.12 -6.08 15.41
C VAL A 146 0.44 -5.75 14.02
N MET A 147 0.81 -6.77 13.25
CA MET A 147 1.27 -6.60 11.89
C MET A 147 0.17 -6.01 10.99
N ALA A 148 -1.06 -6.51 11.10
CA ALA A 148 -2.20 -6.00 10.34
C ALA A 148 -2.47 -4.52 10.64
N PHE A 149 -2.37 -4.11 11.92
CA PHE A 149 -2.48 -2.71 12.33
C PHE A 149 -1.38 -1.85 11.71
N GLN A 150 -0.11 -2.27 11.88
CA GLN A 150 1.04 -1.52 11.37
C GLN A 150 1.02 -1.42 9.84
N ALA A 151 0.85 -2.54 9.15
CA ALA A 151 0.96 -2.61 7.71
C ALA A 151 -0.21 -1.96 6.97
N SER A 152 -1.45 -2.02 7.49
CA SER A 152 -2.61 -1.40 6.84
C SER A 152 -2.92 0.01 7.36
N GLY A 153 -2.48 0.34 8.56
CA GLY A 153 -2.63 1.65 9.18
C GLY A 153 -1.37 2.52 9.04
N PRO A 154 -0.62 2.75 10.14
CA PRO A 154 0.46 3.74 10.20
C PRO A 154 1.47 3.65 9.06
N HIS A 155 2.02 2.47 8.78
CA HIS A 155 3.04 2.32 7.74
C HIS A 155 2.51 2.61 6.34
N ALA A 156 1.30 2.11 6.00
CA ALA A 156 0.70 2.37 4.69
C ALA A 156 0.41 3.86 4.50
N PHE A 157 -0.07 4.52 5.55
CA PHE A 157 -0.40 5.94 5.52
C PHE A 157 0.85 6.82 5.48
N ASP A 158 1.90 6.45 6.20
CA ASP A 158 3.20 7.13 6.09
C ASP A 158 3.82 6.97 4.69
N ARG A 159 3.66 5.81 4.04
CA ARG A 159 4.07 5.63 2.62
C ARG A 159 3.23 6.48 1.66
N ALA A 160 1.93 6.64 1.93
CA ALA A 160 1.09 7.56 1.19
C ALA A 160 1.55 9.02 1.36
N LEU A 161 1.86 9.42 2.59
CA LEU A 161 2.39 10.76 2.90
C LEU A 161 3.75 11.01 2.22
N GLU A 162 4.63 10.01 2.22
CA GLU A 162 5.91 10.08 1.50
C GLU A 162 5.69 10.26 -0.01
N ALA A 163 4.72 9.54 -0.60
CA ALA A 163 4.36 9.70 -2.01
C ALA A 163 3.82 11.11 -2.32
N VAL A 164 3.02 11.69 -1.41
CA VAL A 164 2.57 13.08 -1.51
C VAL A 164 3.75 14.05 -1.47
N ALA A 165 4.67 13.88 -0.52
CA ALA A 165 5.86 14.71 -0.38
C ALA A 165 6.78 14.63 -1.62
N ALA A 166 7.04 13.42 -2.11
CA ALA A 166 7.84 13.17 -3.30
C ALA A 166 7.21 13.80 -4.55
N GLY A 167 5.90 13.59 -4.74
CA GLY A 167 5.18 14.13 -5.90
C GLY A 167 5.05 15.64 -5.87
N LEU A 168 4.85 16.24 -4.69
CA LEU A 168 4.85 17.69 -4.52
C LEU A 168 6.23 18.29 -4.85
N TRP A 169 7.29 17.70 -4.29
CA TRP A 169 8.65 18.15 -4.56
C TRP A 169 9.01 18.05 -6.05
N ALA A 170 8.67 16.96 -6.70
CA ALA A 170 8.94 16.77 -8.13
C ALA A 170 8.23 17.82 -9.00
N GLN A 171 7.00 18.20 -8.64
CA GLN A 171 6.25 19.24 -9.35
C GLN A 171 6.82 20.65 -9.12
N HIS A 172 7.43 20.90 -7.96
CA HIS A 172 8.09 22.17 -7.65
C HIS A 172 9.53 22.28 -8.23
N ALA A 173 10.08 21.21 -8.75
CA ALA A 173 11.42 21.22 -9.39
C ALA A 173 11.47 22.11 -10.63
N PHE A 174 10.30 22.45 -11.21
CA PHE A 174 10.18 23.28 -12.39
C PHE A 174 9.38 24.56 -12.04
N ALA A 175 9.89 25.70 -12.49
CA ALA A 175 9.14 26.96 -12.34
C ALA A 175 7.84 26.93 -13.16
N SER A 176 6.72 27.31 -12.56
CA SER A 176 5.42 27.43 -13.24
C SER A 176 5.35 28.62 -14.19
N GLY A 177 6.27 29.59 -14.06
CA GLY A 177 6.38 30.75 -14.94
C GLY A 177 7.82 31.24 -15.05
N ALA A 178 8.15 31.84 -16.17
CA ALA A 178 9.46 32.44 -16.41
C ALA A 178 9.36 33.66 -17.32
N LEU A 179 10.18 34.65 -17.05
CA LEU A 179 10.48 35.74 -17.96
C LEU A 179 11.76 35.36 -18.71
N TRP A 180 11.59 35.02 -19.99
CA TRP A 180 12.71 34.61 -20.82
C TRP A 180 13.12 35.75 -21.74
N THR A 181 14.37 36.19 -21.65
CA THR A 181 14.92 37.29 -22.46
C THR A 181 16.09 36.81 -23.26
N LYS A 182 16.03 37.02 -24.58
CA LYS A 182 17.12 36.69 -25.55
C LYS A 182 17.64 37.97 -26.20
N PRO A 183 18.95 38.26 -26.08
CA PRO A 183 19.58 39.31 -26.86
C PRO A 183 19.56 38.95 -28.36
N MET A 184 19.14 39.89 -29.18
CA MET A 184 19.14 39.75 -30.63
C MET A 184 19.78 41.03 -31.28
N GLY A 185 21.09 41.03 -31.29
CA GLY A 185 21.84 42.21 -31.75
C GLY A 185 21.65 43.42 -30.84
N LYS A 186 20.97 44.47 -31.35
CA LYS A 186 20.72 45.72 -30.60
C LYS A 186 19.45 45.70 -29.78
N ILE A 187 18.63 44.67 -29.86
CA ILE A 187 17.36 44.57 -29.19
C ILE A 187 17.31 43.30 -28.31
N ASN A 188 16.45 43.36 -27.30
CA ASN A 188 16.12 42.19 -26.50
C ASN A 188 14.68 41.75 -26.81
N VAL A 189 14.49 40.47 -27.06
CA VAL A 189 13.18 39.83 -27.17
C VAL A 189 12.85 39.18 -25.83
N THR A 190 11.76 39.65 -25.19
CA THR A 190 11.32 39.14 -23.90
C THR A 190 9.96 38.44 -24.06
N LEU A 191 9.89 37.20 -23.56
CA LEU A 191 8.69 36.38 -23.56
C LEU A 191 8.34 35.99 -22.13
N THR A 192 7.06 36.13 -21.79
CA THR A 192 6.51 35.52 -20.59
C THR A 192 6.07 34.10 -20.92
N LYS A 193 6.63 33.09 -20.19
CA LYS A 193 6.29 31.69 -20.35
C LYS A 193 5.51 31.22 -19.13
N ARG A 194 4.51 30.38 -19.37
CA ARG A 194 3.77 29.67 -18.32
C ARG A 194 3.80 28.17 -18.63
N TYR A 195 4.03 27.36 -17.61
CA TYR A 195 4.10 25.90 -17.69
C TYR A 195 3.01 25.30 -16.83
N HIS A 196 2.21 24.42 -17.42
CA HIS A 196 1.16 23.71 -16.75
C HIS A 196 1.49 22.22 -16.76
N LEU A 197 1.62 21.63 -15.57
CA LEU A 197 1.73 20.19 -15.41
C LEU A 197 0.35 19.56 -15.61
N ARG A 198 0.30 18.51 -16.40
CA ARG A 198 -0.94 17.72 -16.64
C ARG A 198 -0.74 16.30 -16.21
N PRO A 199 -1.74 15.66 -15.56
CA PRO A 199 -1.71 14.23 -15.30
C PRO A 199 -1.69 13.46 -16.63
N ARG A 200 -1.08 12.27 -16.62
CA ARG A 200 -1.03 11.40 -17.81
C ARG A 200 -2.39 10.80 -18.18
N GLY A 201 -3.38 10.91 -17.33
CA GLY A 201 -4.70 10.30 -17.45
C GLY A 201 -5.16 9.82 -16.10
N LEU A 202 -6.03 8.81 -16.10
CA LEU A 202 -6.48 8.14 -14.89
C LEU A 202 -5.44 7.10 -14.46
N ASN A 203 -5.39 6.82 -13.16
CA ASN A 203 -4.59 5.75 -12.61
C ASN A 203 -5.46 4.54 -12.25
N VAL A 204 -4.95 3.34 -12.50
CA VAL A 204 -5.48 2.08 -11.97
C VAL A 204 -4.44 1.47 -11.03
N THR A 205 -4.77 1.35 -9.75
CA THR A 205 -3.95 0.65 -8.77
C THR A 205 -4.52 -0.74 -8.52
N ILE A 206 -3.73 -1.78 -8.78
CA ILE A 206 -4.15 -3.18 -8.63
C ILE A 206 -3.53 -3.74 -7.37
N GLY A 207 -4.36 -3.91 -6.33
CA GLY A 207 -3.93 -4.39 -5.02
C GLY A 207 -3.62 -5.88 -4.98
N CYS A 208 -2.63 -6.24 -4.18
CA CYS A 208 -2.30 -7.65 -3.89
C CYS A 208 -3.17 -8.21 -2.75
N SER A 209 -3.07 -9.54 -2.55
CA SER A 209 -3.84 -10.21 -1.52
C SER A 209 -3.20 -10.18 -0.13
N THR A 210 -1.89 -10.01 -0.04
CA THR A 210 -1.16 -10.12 1.24
C THR A 210 -1.03 -8.80 1.98
N PHE A 211 -0.85 -7.70 1.24
CA PHE A 211 -0.72 -6.33 1.77
C PHE A 211 -1.58 -5.35 0.97
N PRO A 212 -2.92 -5.48 1.02
CA PRO A 212 -3.82 -4.76 0.13
C PRO A 212 -3.70 -3.24 0.26
N VAL A 213 -3.58 -2.73 1.48
CA VAL A 213 -3.51 -1.28 1.75
C VAL A 213 -2.10 -0.76 1.55
N TRP A 214 -1.09 -1.43 2.15
CA TRP A 214 0.30 -0.98 2.06
C TRP A 214 0.78 -0.82 0.62
N ASN A 215 0.49 -1.80 -0.23
CA ASN A 215 0.96 -1.78 -1.61
C ASN A 215 0.10 -0.91 -2.54
N SER A 216 -1.11 -0.53 -2.13
CA SER A 216 -1.98 0.31 -2.95
C SER A 216 -1.81 1.81 -2.68
N LEU A 217 -1.67 2.22 -1.42
CA LEU A 217 -1.69 3.64 -1.07
C LEU A 217 -0.55 4.46 -1.70
N PRO A 218 0.72 4.01 -1.75
CA PRO A 218 1.79 4.80 -2.35
C PRO A 218 1.50 5.18 -3.81
N GLY A 219 1.11 4.22 -4.65
CA GLY A 219 0.77 4.45 -6.06
C GLY A 219 -0.47 5.30 -6.23
N MET A 220 -1.50 5.07 -5.41
CA MET A 220 -2.70 5.91 -5.39
C MET A 220 -2.36 7.36 -5.08
N PHE A 221 -1.60 7.63 -4.01
CA PHE A 221 -1.28 8.99 -3.57
C PHE A 221 -0.26 9.68 -4.46
N ALA A 222 0.69 8.97 -5.06
CA ALA A 222 1.58 9.50 -6.10
C ALA A 222 0.76 9.99 -7.31
N SER A 223 -0.25 9.24 -7.72
CA SER A 223 -1.15 9.64 -8.80
C SER A 223 -2.04 10.82 -8.40
N LEU A 224 -2.66 10.75 -7.24
CA LEU A 224 -3.55 11.80 -6.75
C LEU A 224 -2.84 13.14 -6.60
N VAL A 225 -1.64 13.20 -6.00
CA VAL A 225 -0.90 14.45 -5.82
C VAL A 225 -0.48 15.08 -7.15
N THR A 226 -0.28 14.27 -8.19
CA THR A 226 0.02 14.75 -9.55
C THR A 226 -1.23 15.11 -10.37
N GLY A 227 -2.43 15.03 -9.76
CA GLY A 227 -3.68 15.45 -10.34
C GLY A 227 -4.45 14.35 -11.09
N ALA A 228 -4.00 13.09 -11.03
CA ALA A 228 -4.67 11.96 -11.65
C ALA A 228 -5.64 11.30 -10.65
N PRO A 229 -6.95 11.23 -10.96
CA PRO A 229 -7.87 10.37 -10.20
C PRO A 229 -7.45 8.91 -10.26
N THR A 230 -7.79 8.16 -9.21
CA THR A 230 -7.36 6.78 -9.11
C THR A 230 -8.52 5.82 -8.89
N ILE A 231 -8.45 4.66 -9.53
CA ILE A 231 -9.37 3.54 -9.37
C ILE A 231 -8.57 2.39 -8.75
N ALA A 232 -8.84 2.10 -7.48
CA ALA A 232 -8.25 0.98 -6.78
C ALA A 232 -9.01 -0.31 -7.14
N LYS A 233 -8.36 -1.27 -7.77
CA LYS A 233 -8.91 -2.58 -8.06
C LYS A 233 -8.46 -3.56 -6.99
N ALA A 234 -9.38 -3.99 -6.13
CA ALA A 234 -9.10 -4.93 -5.06
C ALA A 234 -8.80 -6.34 -5.57
N HIS A 235 -8.06 -7.12 -4.79
CA HIS A 235 -7.95 -8.55 -5.00
C HIS A 235 -9.27 -9.24 -4.58
N PRO A 236 -9.80 -10.25 -5.30
CA PRO A 236 -11.11 -10.86 -4.98
C PRO A 236 -11.25 -11.38 -3.55
N ARG A 237 -10.16 -11.88 -2.97
CA ARG A 237 -10.14 -12.40 -1.59
C ARG A 237 -9.95 -11.33 -0.52
N VAL A 238 -9.67 -10.07 -0.90
CA VAL A 238 -9.26 -9.02 0.04
C VAL A 238 -9.80 -7.68 -0.44
N VAL A 239 -11.09 -7.51 -0.36
CA VAL A 239 -11.81 -6.28 -0.76
C VAL A 239 -11.98 -5.36 0.44
N TYR A 240 -12.31 -5.92 1.61
CA TYR A 240 -12.74 -5.19 2.78
C TYR A 240 -11.74 -4.11 3.25
N PRO A 241 -10.42 -4.37 3.39
CA PRO A 241 -9.48 -3.32 3.80
C PRO A 241 -9.45 -2.12 2.84
N LEU A 242 -9.46 -2.37 1.52
CA LEU A 242 -9.51 -1.29 0.53
C LEU A 242 -10.87 -0.58 0.51
N ALA A 243 -11.97 -1.30 0.76
CA ALA A 243 -13.30 -0.70 0.86
C ALA A 243 -13.38 0.30 2.03
N ILE A 244 -12.81 -0.04 3.19
CA ILE A 244 -12.71 0.87 4.35
C ILE A 244 -11.95 2.14 3.96
N VAL A 245 -10.74 1.99 3.42
CA VAL A 245 -9.87 3.13 3.09
C VAL A 245 -10.49 4.01 2.00
N VAL A 246 -10.93 3.41 0.89
CA VAL A 246 -11.55 4.17 -0.21
C VAL A 246 -12.84 4.85 0.25
N GLY A 247 -13.67 4.15 1.05
CA GLY A 247 -14.89 4.73 1.62
C GLY A 247 -14.59 5.94 2.51
N ALA A 248 -13.60 5.83 3.41
CA ALA A 248 -13.18 6.94 4.26
C ALA A 248 -12.62 8.12 3.44
N MET A 249 -11.83 7.85 2.40
CA MET A 249 -11.32 8.87 1.50
C MET A 249 -12.46 9.57 0.74
N GLN A 250 -13.43 8.82 0.21
CA GLN A 250 -14.59 9.39 -0.48
C GLN A 250 -15.40 10.30 0.43
N GLN A 251 -15.67 9.86 1.67
CA GLN A 251 -16.37 10.67 2.66
C GLN A 251 -15.59 11.93 3.02
N ALA A 252 -14.27 11.83 3.12
CA ALA A 252 -13.42 12.98 3.38
C ALA A 252 -13.45 13.99 2.21
N PHE A 253 -13.38 13.55 0.96
CA PHE A 253 -13.51 14.43 -0.21
C PHE A 253 -14.89 15.09 -0.26
N ASP A 254 -15.98 14.32 -0.06
CA ASP A 254 -17.35 14.85 -0.04
C ASP A 254 -17.53 15.92 1.05
N ALA A 255 -17.03 15.67 2.26
CA ALA A 255 -17.08 16.63 3.37
C ALA A 255 -16.27 17.92 3.10
N LEU A 256 -15.27 17.86 2.23
CA LEU A 256 -14.50 19.02 1.76
C LEU A 256 -15.16 19.72 0.56
N GLY A 257 -16.30 19.20 0.07
CA GLY A 257 -17.00 19.74 -1.10
C GLY A 257 -16.34 19.39 -2.43
N LEU A 258 -15.55 18.32 -2.46
CA LEU A 258 -14.90 17.80 -3.66
C LEU A 258 -15.66 16.55 -4.16
N ASP A 259 -15.55 16.26 -5.46
CA ASP A 259 -16.17 15.05 -6.02
C ASP A 259 -15.52 13.78 -5.42
N PRO A 260 -16.26 12.92 -4.71
CA PRO A 260 -15.69 11.72 -4.09
C PRO A 260 -15.13 10.70 -5.09
N HIS A 261 -15.51 10.80 -6.37
CA HIS A 261 -15.01 9.91 -7.43
C HIS A 261 -13.58 10.23 -7.89
N ILE A 262 -12.88 11.16 -7.24
CA ILE A 262 -11.43 11.32 -7.32
C ILE A 262 -10.73 10.01 -6.95
N VAL A 263 -11.32 9.25 -6.03
CA VAL A 263 -10.91 7.88 -5.69
C VAL A 263 -12.11 6.94 -5.76
N GLN A 264 -11.93 5.77 -6.35
CA GLN A 264 -12.99 4.76 -6.47
C GLN A 264 -12.45 3.36 -6.22
N LEU A 265 -13.33 2.44 -5.80
CA LEU A 265 -13.02 1.03 -5.66
C LEU A 265 -13.65 0.24 -6.81
N ALA A 266 -12.83 -0.47 -7.57
CA ALA A 266 -13.28 -1.48 -8.51
C ALA A 266 -13.39 -2.83 -7.79
N VAL A 267 -14.62 -3.27 -7.54
CA VAL A 267 -14.91 -4.54 -6.90
C VAL A 267 -14.90 -5.65 -7.94
N PRO A 268 -13.99 -6.63 -7.85
CA PRO A 268 -13.93 -7.72 -8.81
C PRO A 268 -15.11 -8.68 -8.62
N THR A 269 -15.58 -9.23 -9.73
CA THR A 269 -16.57 -10.32 -9.74
C THR A 269 -15.99 -11.52 -10.49
N PRO A 270 -16.48 -12.74 -10.25
CA PRO A 270 -16.01 -13.93 -10.97
C PRO A 270 -16.47 -13.97 -12.45
N TYR A 271 -17.38 -13.08 -12.83
CA TYR A 271 -18.05 -13.12 -14.13
C TYR A 271 -17.42 -12.26 -15.21
N GLU A 272 -16.53 -11.30 -14.82
CA GLU A 272 -15.92 -10.37 -15.77
C GLU A 272 -14.41 -10.25 -15.56
N PRO A 273 -13.61 -10.20 -16.64
CA PRO A 273 -12.16 -9.94 -16.55
C PRO A 273 -11.91 -8.45 -16.25
N MET A 274 -12.44 -7.95 -15.13
CA MET A 274 -12.47 -6.54 -14.75
C MET A 274 -11.12 -5.83 -14.94
N THR A 275 -10.00 -6.50 -14.57
CA THR A 275 -8.68 -5.88 -14.64
C THR A 275 -8.28 -5.52 -16.07
N GLN A 276 -8.46 -6.43 -17.02
CA GLN A 276 -8.10 -6.20 -18.42
C GLN A 276 -9.01 -5.13 -19.04
N THR A 277 -10.32 -5.22 -18.80
CA THR A 277 -11.30 -4.24 -19.29
C THR A 277 -10.99 -2.84 -18.73
N LEU A 278 -10.73 -2.74 -17.42
CA LEU A 278 -10.44 -1.45 -16.78
C LEU A 278 -9.13 -0.84 -17.30
N VAL A 279 -8.06 -1.62 -17.37
CA VAL A 279 -6.75 -1.13 -17.87
C VAL A 279 -6.82 -0.79 -19.36
N GLY A 280 -7.62 -1.53 -20.16
CA GLY A 280 -7.85 -1.26 -21.58
C GLY A 280 -8.80 -0.09 -21.85
N SER A 281 -9.43 0.48 -20.83
CA SER A 281 -10.35 1.60 -21.02
C SER A 281 -9.61 2.86 -21.46
N ASP A 282 -10.22 3.59 -22.39
CA ASP A 282 -9.66 4.85 -22.88
C ASP A 282 -9.43 5.84 -21.74
N GLY A 283 -8.31 6.57 -21.77
CA GLY A 283 -7.93 7.57 -20.77
C GLY A 283 -7.19 7.02 -19.54
N ILE A 284 -6.97 5.72 -19.43
CA ILE A 284 -6.03 5.17 -18.45
C ILE A 284 -4.61 5.53 -18.92
N GLY A 285 -3.89 6.25 -18.09
CA GLY A 285 -2.53 6.74 -18.38
C GLY A 285 -1.44 6.06 -17.57
N THR A 286 -1.81 5.53 -16.39
CA THR A 286 -0.89 4.85 -15.48
C THR A 286 -1.54 3.63 -14.85
N VAL A 287 -0.74 2.59 -14.65
CA VAL A 287 -1.11 1.39 -13.91
C VAL A 287 -0.05 1.13 -12.85
N ASP A 288 -0.47 0.89 -11.62
CA ASP A 288 0.37 0.44 -10.52
C ASP A 288 -0.10 -0.95 -10.08
N TYR A 289 0.79 -1.91 -10.14
CA TYR A 289 0.46 -3.33 -9.90
C TYR A 289 1.40 -3.95 -8.87
N THR A 290 0.81 -4.60 -7.88
CA THR A 290 1.53 -5.51 -6.99
C THR A 290 0.90 -6.89 -7.04
N GLY A 291 1.74 -7.93 -7.30
CA GLY A 291 1.24 -9.30 -7.35
C GLY A 291 2.19 -10.30 -7.99
N SER A 292 1.63 -11.33 -8.64
CA SER A 292 2.40 -12.41 -9.24
C SER A 292 3.24 -11.96 -10.44
N THR A 293 4.42 -12.54 -10.62
CA THR A 293 5.31 -12.26 -11.76
C THR A 293 4.63 -12.52 -13.10
N ALA A 294 3.91 -13.63 -13.22
CA ALA A 294 3.28 -14.01 -14.49
C ALA A 294 2.23 -12.99 -14.96
N PHE A 295 1.35 -12.56 -14.07
CA PHE A 295 0.34 -11.56 -14.40
C PHE A 295 0.97 -10.18 -14.62
N GLY A 296 1.95 -9.78 -13.80
CA GLY A 296 2.67 -8.52 -13.98
C GLY A 296 3.35 -8.42 -15.35
N GLN A 297 3.99 -9.49 -15.84
CA GLN A 297 4.60 -9.53 -17.17
C GLN A 297 3.57 -9.43 -18.31
N GLN A 298 2.37 -10.01 -18.14
CA GLN A 298 1.29 -9.84 -19.11
C GLN A 298 0.81 -8.39 -19.14
N LEU A 299 0.66 -7.78 -17.97
CA LEU A 299 0.22 -6.40 -17.80
C LEU A 299 1.24 -5.41 -18.39
N GLU A 300 2.53 -5.61 -18.15
CA GLU A 300 3.61 -4.81 -18.74
C GLU A 300 3.56 -4.80 -20.27
N ARG A 301 3.39 -5.98 -20.88
CA ARG A 301 3.27 -6.08 -22.34
C ARG A 301 2.04 -5.33 -22.85
N PHE A 302 0.88 -5.59 -22.24
CA PHE A 302 -0.36 -4.91 -22.60
C PHE A 302 -0.22 -3.37 -22.49
N CYS A 303 0.31 -2.88 -21.37
CA CYS A 303 0.50 -1.45 -21.14
C CYS A 303 1.47 -0.83 -22.15
N ALA A 304 2.57 -1.53 -22.49
CA ALA A 304 3.53 -1.07 -23.49
C ALA A 304 2.91 -0.92 -24.89
N GLU A 305 2.08 -1.88 -25.30
CA GLU A 305 1.35 -1.84 -26.58
C GLU A 305 0.35 -0.69 -26.67
N HIS A 306 -0.21 -0.25 -25.52
CA HIS A 306 -1.22 0.80 -25.45
C HIS A 306 -0.68 2.17 -25.00
N GLY A 307 0.64 2.31 -24.82
CA GLY A 307 1.27 3.57 -24.38
C GLY A 307 0.95 3.97 -22.93
N ILE A 308 0.56 3.00 -22.10
CA ILE A 308 0.26 3.18 -20.68
C ILE A 308 1.55 2.98 -19.86
N VAL A 309 1.83 3.88 -18.92
CA VAL A 309 2.96 3.71 -18.01
C VAL A 309 2.59 2.71 -16.93
N CYS A 310 3.35 1.63 -16.83
CA CYS A 310 3.10 0.54 -15.89
C CYS A 310 4.23 0.43 -14.87
N PHE A 311 3.87 0.49 -13.60
CA PHE A 311 4.75 0.21 -12.47
C PHE A 311 4.36 -1.15 -11.91
N THR A 312 5.33 -2.05 -11.75
CA THR A 312 5.04 -3.41 -11.27
C THR A 312 5.97 -3.81 -10.13
N GLU A 313 5.37 -4.23 -9.04
CA GLU A 313 6.02 -4.89 -7.92
C GLU A 313 5.65 -6.38 -7.96
N LYS A 314 6.61 -7.20 -8.36
CA LYS A 314 6.43 -8.64 -8.62
C LYS A 314 7.10 -9.48 -7.55
N SER A 315 6.83 -10.81 -7.57
CA SER A 315 7.44 -11.75 -6.66
C SER A 315 8.98 -11.69 -6.74
N GLY A 316 9.62 -11.57 -5.59
CA GLY A 316 11.06 -11.59 -5.46
C GLY A 316 11.61 -12.95 -5.04
N VAL A 317 12.93 -13.12 -5.16
CA VAL A 317 13.72 -14.16 -4.52
C VAL A 317 14.80 -13.43 -3.71
N ASN A 318 14.58 -13.35 -2.38
CA ASN A 318 15.39 -12.53 -1.50
C ASN A 318 16.47 -13.36 -0.81
N PRO A 319 17.77 -13.12 -1.08
CA PRO A 319 18.86 -13.80 -0.42
C PRO A 319 19.36 -13.04 0.82
N ILE A 320 19.82 -13.80 1.80
CA ILE A 320 20.68 -13.31 2.88
C ILE A 320 22.03 -14.00 2.74
N LEU A 321 23.12 -13.25 2.75
CA LEU A 321 24.49 -13.76 2.81
C LEU A 321 25.08 -13.41 4.18
N ILE A 322 25.49 -14.44 4.96
CA ILE A 322 26.06 -14.27 6.30
C ILE A 322 27.51 -14.70 6.26
N GLU A 323 28.46 -13.78 6.15
CA GLU A 323 29.89 -14.05 6.17
C GLU A 323 30.53 -13.76 7.51
N SER A 324 30.21 -12.61 8.10
CA SER A 324 30.66 -12.25 9.45
C SER A 324 29.61 -11.39 10.15
N VAL A 325 29.48 -11.53 11.44
CA VAL A 325 28.53 -10.79 12.29
C VAL A 325 29.20 -10.37 13.59
N GLU A 326 28.65 -9.38 14.25
CA GLU A 326 29.15 -8.98 15.57
C GLU A 326 28.81 -10.04 16.63
N SER A 327 27.53 -10.44 16.71
CA SER A 327 27.01 -11.51 17.57
C SER A 327 26.19 -12.47 16.69
N LEU A 328 26.55 -13.74 16.72
CA LEU A 328 25.87 -14.74 15.89
C LEU A 328 24.44 -14.97 16.38
N ASP A 329 24.23 -15.11 17.69
CA ASP A 329 22.89 -15.38 18.23
C ASP A 329 21.93 -14.23 17.93
N ALA A 330 22.32 -12.98 18.14
CA ALA A 330 21.47 -11.82 17.79
C ALA A 330 21.16 -11.73 16.29
N ALA A 331 22.11 -12.07 15.41
CA ALA A 331 21.89 -12.10 13.98
C ALA A 331 20.92 -13.23 13.58
N LEU A 332 21.08 -14.42 14.16
CA LEU A 332 20.22 -15.57 13.86
C LEU A 332 18.80 -15.41 14.43
N GLU A 333 18.62 -14.78 15.58
CA GLU A 333 17.31 -14.40 16.12
C GLU A 333 16.57 -13.45 15.17
N ASN A 334 17.27 -12.45 14.64
CA ASN A 334 16.69 -11.52 13.65
C ASN A 334 16.33 -12.23 12.34
N VAL A 335 17.20 -13.12 11.86
CA VAL A 335 16.92 -13.94 10.66
C VAL A 335 15.74 -14.87 10.90
N ALA A 336 15.68 -15.54 12.06
CA ALA A 336 14.56 -16.40 12.43
C ALA A 336 13.23 -15.63 12.46
N PHE A 337 13.21 -14.43 13.01
CA PHE A 337 12.04 -13.55 12.98
C PHE A 337 11.65 -13.20 11.53
N SER A 338 12.62 -12.80 10.70
CA SER A 338 12.38 -12.41 9.31
C SER A 338 11.82 -13.55 8.45
N LEU A 339 12.26 -14.80 8.71
CA LEU A 339 11.77 -16.02 8.05
C LEU A 339 10.37 -16.40 8.51
N SER A 340 10.08 -16.22 9.81
CA SER A 340 8.84 -16.69 10.44
C SER A 340 7.69 -15.69 10.30
N LEU A 341 8.02 -14.40 10.16
CA LEU A 341 7.02 -13.33 10.10
C LEU A 341 6.04 -13.56 8.96
N TYR A 342 4.76 -13.61 9.33
CA TYR A 342 3.64 -13.90 8.43
C TYR A 342 3.84 -15.20 7.61
N SER A 343 4.50 -16.19 8.20
CA SER A 343 4.84 -17.46 7.56
C SER A 343 5.51 -17.31 6.19
N GLY A 344 6.35 -16.28 6.03
CA GLY A 344 7.04 -15.98 4.78
C GLY A 344 6.16 -15.51 3.62
N GLN A 345 4.91 -15.12 3.88
CA GLN A 345 3.96 -14.66 2.84
C GLN A 345 4.17 -13.20 2.38
N MET A 346 5.38 -12.67 2.56
CA MET A 346 5.74 -11.32 2.15
C MET A 346 6.62 -11.34 0.91
N CYS A 347 6.50 -10.31 0.05
CA CYS A 347 7.42 -10.12 -1.08
C CYS A 347 8.88 -9.90 -0.63
N THR A 348 9.09 -9.42 0.59
CA THR A 348 10.40 -9.15 1.21
C THR A 348 10.91 -10.29 2.08
N ALA A 349 10.14 -11.38 2.27
CA ALA A 349 10.58 -12.51 3.09
C ALA A 349 11.87 -13.13 2.52
N PRO A 350 12.88 -13.43 3.35
CA PRO A 350 14.07 -14.13 2.91
C PRO A 350 13.70 -15.55 2.43
N GLN A 351 14.25 -15.97 1.31
CA GLN A 351 13.96 -17.28 0.70
C GLN A 351 15.20 -18.16 0.58
N ASN A 352 16.38 -17.53 0.53
CA ASN A 352 17.65 -18.23 0.48
C ASN A 352 18.62 -17.62 1.48
N ILE A 353 19.27 -18.47 2.26
CA ILE A 353 20.31 -18.07 3.20
C ILE A 353 21.61 -18.74 2.78
N PHE A 354 22.61 -17.94 2.44
CA PHE A 354 23.93 -18.39 2.02
C PHE A 354 24.91 -18.23 3.19
N ILE A 355 25.48 -19.35 3.60
CA ILE A 355 26.47 -19.45 4.65
C ILE A 355 27.76 -20.03 4.04
N PRO A 356 28.94 -19.43 4.22
CA PRO A 356 30.17 -20.00 3.71
C PRO A 356 30.44 -21.38 4.29
N ALA A 357 30.94 -22.32 3.45
CA ALA A 357 31.29 -23.66 3.91
C ALA A 357 32.35 -23.67 5.05
N ARG A 358 33.20 -22.63 5.11
CA ARG A 358 34.17 -22.44 6.21
C ARG A 358 33.53 -21.96 7.50
N GLY A 359 32.24 -21.62 7.49
CA GLY A 359 31.53 -21.03 8.62
C GLY A 359 31.48 -19.51 8.64
N VAL A 360 30.93 -18.94 9.71
CA VAL A 360 30.70 -17.52 9.93
C VAL A 360 31.68 -16.99 10.98
N VAL A 361 32.29 -15.84 10.72
CA VAL A 361 33.15 -15.16 11.70
C VAL A 361 32.32 -14.33 12.66
N GLU A 362 32.36 -14.69 13.95
CA GLU A 362 31.78 -13.91 15.02
C GLU A 362 32.83 -12.94 15.56
N ARG A 363 32.63 -11.64 15.36
CA ARG A 363 33.65 -10.61 15.67
C ARG A 363 33.81 -10.40 17.18
N SER A 364 32.74 -10.48 17.96
CA SER A 364 32.77 -10.32 19.40
C SER A 364 33.65 -11.33 20.10
N SER A 365 33.71 -12.57 19.60
CA SER A 365 34.54 -13.64 20.16
C SER A 365 35.82 -13.90 19.36
N GLY A 366 35.96 -13.38 18.15
CA GLY A 366 37.05 -13.68 17.23
C GLY A 366 37.03 -15.11 16.67
N ARG A 367 35.96 -15.88 16.90
CA ARG A 367 35.84 -17.28 16.48
C ARG A 367 35.20 -17.40 15.11
N THR A 368 35.59 -18.42 14.36
CA THR A 368 34.81 -18.90 13.21
C THR A 368 33.89 -20.03 13.68
N VAL A 369 32.59 -19.82 13.56
CA VAL A 369 31.58 -20.82 13.91
C VAL A 369 31.32 -21.68 12.68
N ALA A 370 31.41 -23.01 12.81
CA ALA A 370 31.30 -23.95 11.69
C ALA A 370 29.91 -23.88 11.03
N PHE A 371 29.84 -24.21 9.76
CA PHE A 371 28.60 -24.20 8.95
C PHE A 371 27.44 -24.92 9.65
N ASP A 372 27.66 -26.21 10.05
CA ASP A 372 26.61 -27.01 10.67
C ASP A 372 26.13 -26.44 12.02
N GLU A 373 27.04 -25.82 12.79
CA GLU A 373 26.68 -25.15 14.04
C GLU A 373 25.81 -23.90 13.77
N VAL A 374 26.14 -23.12 12.74
CA VAL A 374 25.31 -21.95 12.35
C VAL A 374 23.92 -22.39 11.92
N VAL A 375 23.82 -23.42 11.11
CA VAL A 375 22.52 -23.98 10.66
C VAL A 375 21.72 -24.51 11.85
N GLY A 376 22.35 -25.29 12.74
CA GLY A 376 21.68 -25.84 13.93
C GLY A 376 21.15 -24.75 14.87
N ARG A 377 21.92 -23.66 15.07
CA ARG A 377 21.47 -22.51 15.88
C ARG A 377 20.32 -21.75 15.20
N LEU A 378 20.34 -21.58 13.87
CA LEU A 378 19.25 -20.94 13.16
C LEU A 378 17.94 -21.74 13.28
N VAL A 379 18.02 -23.06 13.08
CA VAL A 379 16.86 -23.95 13.27
C VAL A 379 16.31 -23.84 14.70
N ALA A 380 17.18 -23.90 15.71
CA ALA A 380 16.78 -23.75 17.11
C ALA A 380 16.12 -22.38 17.40
N ALA A 381 16.62 -21.30 16.79
CA ALA A 381 16.03 -19.96 16.92
C ALA A 381 14.63 -19.88 16.30
N ILE A 382 14.43 -20.50 15.12
CA ILE A 382 13.12 -20.60 14.46
C ILE A 382 12.14 -21.40 15.32
N ASP A 383 12.55 -22.59 15.79
CA ASP A 383 11.73 -23.48 16.63
C ASP A 383 11.32 -22.78 17.93
N SER A 384 12.26 -22.08 18.57
CA SER A 384 11.99 -21.30 19.79
C SER A 384 10.98 -20.18 19.56
N LEU A 385 11.06 -19.47 18.44
CA LEU A 385 10.15 -18.38 18.11
C LEU A 385 8.74 -18.91 17.75
N VAL A 386 8.68 -19.88 16.84
CA VAL A 386 7.42 -20.40 16.32
C VAL A 386 6.69 -21.23 17.39
N GLY A 387 7.43 -22.01 18.20
CA GLY A 387 6.90 -22.80 19.29
C GLY A 387 6.47 -21.99 20.53
N ASN A 388 6.76 -20.70 20.58
CA ASN A 388 6.37 -19.85 21.69
C ASN A 388 4.87 -19.55 21.64
N GLU A 389 4.09 -20.06 22.61
CA GLU A 389 2.62 -19.94 22.65
C GLU A 389 2.11 -18.49 22.65
N LYS A 390 2.90 -17.53 23.15
CA LYS A 390 2.51 -16.12 23.26
C LYS A 390 2.85 -15.32 22.00
N VAL A 391 3.97 -15.61 21.38
CA VAL A 391 4.54 -14.80 20.28
C VAL A 391 4.37 -15.48 18.93
N GLY A 392 4.54 -16.80 18.87
CA GLY A 392 4.51 -17.57 17.64
C GLY A 392 3.25 -17.36 16.79
N PRO A 393 2.03 -17.51 17.34
CA PRO A 393 0.80 -17.30 16.57
C PRO A 393 0.66 -15.89 15.99
N GLY A 394 1.05 -14.87 16.78
CA GLY A 394 1.03 -13.47 16.34
C GLY A 394 2.09 -13.17 15.27
N THR A 395 3.23 -13.85 15.33
CA THR A 395 4.30 -13.72 14.33
C THR A 395 3.94 -14.42 13.02
N CYS A 396 3.49 -15.67 13.09
CA CYS A 396 3.24 -16.49 11.91
C CYS A 396 1.91 -16.13 11.19
N GLY A 397 0.87 -15.74 11.94
CA GLY A 397 -0.46 -15.56 11.37
C GLY A 397 -1.01 -16.85 10.74
N ALA A 398 -1.94 -16.69 9.80
CA ALA A 398 -2.54 -17.80 9.05
C ALA A 398 -2.14 -17.77 7.56
N ILE A 399 -2.10 -18.94 6.92
CA ILE A 399 -1.87 -19.03 5.47
C ILE A 399 -3.14 -18.61 4.72
N GLN A 400 -3.03 -17.54 3.95
CA GLN A 400 -4.16 -16.98 3.22
C GLN A 400 -4.56 -17.83 2.00
N ASN A 401 -3.57 -18.29 1.22
CA ASN A 401 -3.84 -18.96 -0.04
C ASN A 401 -3.59 -20.47 0.07
N PRO A 402 -4.62 -21.33 -0.07
CA PRO A 402 -4.48 -22.77 -0.05
C PRO A 402 -3.40 -23.31 -1.00
N ALA A 403 -3.21 -22.70 -2.16
CA ALA A 403 -2.15 -23.07 -3.09
C ALA A 403 -0.74 -22.88 -2.50
N THR A 404 -0.57 -22.12 -1.43
CA THR A 404 0.71 -22.02 -0.71
C THR A 404 0.97 -23.29 0.10
N LEU A 405 -0.05 -23.84 0.75
CA LEU A 405 0.05 -25.14 1.45
C LEU A 405 0.42 -26.26 0.48
N GLU A 406 -0.22 -26.31 -0.69
CA GLU A 406 0.12 -27.30 -1.72
C GLU A 406 1.57 -27.17 -2.21
N ARG A 407 2.10 -25.94 -2.31
CA ARG A 407 3.52 -25.73 -2.66
C ARG A 407 4.46 -26.22 -1.56
N ILE A 408 4.11 -25.96 -0.30
CA ILE A 408 4.89 -26.42 0.86
C ILE A 408 4.93 -27.97 0.86
N GLU A 409 3.80 -28.63 0.69
CA GLU A 409 3.75 -30.09 0.64
C GLU A 409 4.61 -30.68 -0.51
N ARG A 410 4.54 -30.07 -1.70
CA ARG A 410 5.40 -30.48 -2.83
C ARG A 410 6.88 -30.24 -2.56
N ALA A 411 7.23 -29.23 -1.80
CA ALA A 411 8.62 -28.89 -1.49
C ALA A 411 9.26 -29.86 -0.49
N ARG A 412 8.48 -30.54 0.35
CA ARG A 412 8.99 -31.50 1.37
C ARG A 412 9.87 -32.61 0.81
N GLY A 413 9.74 -32.96 -0.48
CA GLY A 413 10.53 -33.98 -1.15
C GLY A 413 11.74 -33.44 -1.92
N LEU A 414 12.00 -32.14 -1.92
CA LEU A 414 13.04 -31.50 -2.76
C LEU A 414 14.37 -31.29 -2.04
N GLY A 415 14.47 -31.60 -0.76
CA GLY A 415 15.68 -31.43 0.02
C GLY A 415 15.77 -32.38 1.20
N LEU A 416 16.84 -32.24 1.98
CA LEU A 416 16.94 -32.88 3.28
C LEU A 416 16.06 -32.07 4.26
N PRO A 417 15.31 -32.77 5.15
CA PRO A 417 14.53 -32.14 6.18
C PRO A 417 15.40 -31.39 7.18
#